data_cb3d5e2e7f177ef33ebf020e5063e548
#
_entry.id   cb3d5e2e7f177ef33ebf020e5063e548
#
_cell.length_a   1.000
_cell.length_b   1.000
_cell.length_c   1.000
_cell.angle_alpha   90.00
_cell.angle_beta   90.00
_cell.angle_gamma   90.00
#
_symmetry.space_group_name_H-M   'P 1'
#
loop_
_entity.id
_entity.type
_entity.pdbx_description
1 polymer ?
#
loop_
_entity_poly.entity_id
_entity_poly.type
_entity_poly.pdbx_seq_one_letter_code
_entity_poly.pdbx_strand_id
1 'polypeptide(L)'
;MKKFLPLVLLALLSPAFATTVQNLDSVPSAIQHPEGKQIFAEQMAGATPAKGFGELPQGLSEKQWIAWVAPNEDPDNLILTGAKSWGKDGKYIGIACFADNKADAEQAKKYADNTCPENYSNGRANKLYLGVFSWQNPQLTPIARSEKPLNQLSEWNKAAEKESDDESVRPLAYYTKLDLAPYRIAPDTLAFGVRGGYSDAYSGGGAFYEVLELYTIKDSKIINVFSNLVYYYSDIAGDWNKDGTRQHNISESKYILKMRSAKTHGFYDLERVNLQDKSSQIFRWSESLQRYAP
;
A
#
# COMPACT_ATOMS: atom_id res chain seq x y z
N MET A 1 -18.67 -18.57 65.66
CA MET A 1 -18.87 -17.36 64.83
C MET A 1 -17.57 -17.07 64.11
N LYS A 2 -17.45 -17.48 62.81
CA LYS A 2 -16.27 -17.24 61.98
C LYS A 2 -16.51 -15.96 61.20
N LYS A 3 -15.65 -14.95 61.41
CA LYS A 3 -15.69 -13.68 60.67
C LYS A 3 -14.99 -13.88 59.32
N PHE A 4 -15.75 -13.73 58.22
CA PHE A 4 -15.21 -13.62 56.86
C PHE A 4 -14.74 -12.18 56.63
N LEU A 5 -13.46 -12.01 56.29
CA LEU A 5 -12.87 -10.75 55.85
C LEU A 5 -12.96 -10.69 54.32
N PRO A 6 -13.56 -9.67 53.71
CA PRO A 6 -13.56 -9.57 52.25
C PRO A 6 -12.20 -9.08 51.75
N LEU A 7 -11.61 -9.88 50.88
CA LEU A 7 -10.38 -9.52 50.13
C LEU A 7 -10.75 -8.51 49.07
N VAL A 8 -10.40 -7.24 49.26
CA VAL A 8 -10.55 -6.19 48.24
C VAL A 8 -9.39 -6.33 47.26
N LEU A 9 -9.68 -6.82 46.05
CA LEU A 9 -8.74 -6.87 44.96
C LEU A 9 -8.61 -5.46 44.34
N LEU A 10 -7.57 -4.71 44.74
CA LEU A 10 -7.22 -3.45 44.10
C LEU A 10 -6.63 -3.77 42.71
N ALA A 11 -7.43 -3.59 41.67
CA ALA A 11 -6.92 -3.56 40.29
C ALA A 11 -6.07 -2.30 40.10
N LEU A 12 -4.76 -2.48 40.02
CA LEU A 12 -3.82 -1.42 39.62
C LEU A 12 -4.05 -1.11 38.16
N LEU A 13 -4.91 -0.14 37.89
CA LEU A 13 -4.99 0.50 36.58
C LEU A 13 -3.71 1.33 36.40
N SER A 14 -2.73 0.80 35.67
CA SER A 14 -1.58 1.59 35.23
C SER A 14 -2.10 2.70 34.33
N PRO A 15 -1.88 3.98 34.63
CA PRO A 15 -2.25 5.05 33.74
C PRO A 15 -1.40 4.91 32.44
N ALA A 16 -2.07 4.79 31.31
CA ALA A 16 -1.42 4.91 30.02
C ALA A 16 -0.99 6.38 29.85
N PHE A 17 0.25 6.69 30.12
CA PHE A 17 0.81 8.01 29.83
C PHE A 17 0.94 8.14 28.32
N ALA A 18 0.05 8.91 27.70
CA ALA A 18 0.20 9.35 26.33
C ALA A 18 1.38 10.33 26.27
N THR A 19 2.46 9.94 25.61
CA THR A 19 3.59 10.84 25.36
C THR A 19 3.23 11.75 24.19
N THR A 20 3.16 13.05 24.44
CA THR A 20 2.94 14.07 23.40
C THR A 20 4.27 14.57 22.87
N VAL A 21 4.46 14.54 21.56
CA VAL A 21 5.62 15.15 20.88
C VAL A 21 5.18 16.34 20.04
N GLN A 22 6.05 17.35 19.93
CA GLN A 22 5.71 18.61 19.27
C GLN A 22 6.10 18.64 17.77
N ASN A 23 6.95 17.71 17.33
CA ASN A 23 7.38 17.59 15.95
C ASN A 23 7.56 16.13 15.54
N LEU A 24 7.57 15.86 14.23
CA LEU A 24 7.69 14.52 13.68
C LEU A 24 9.04 13.85 13.99
N ASP A 25 10.11 14.61 14.06
CA ASP A 25 11.47 14.11 14.33
C ASP A 25 11.60 13.52 15.74
N SER A 26 10.76 13.98 16.66
CA SER A 26 10.72 13.51 18.04
C SER A 26 9.86 12.23 18.22
N VAL A 27 9.03 11.86 17.24
CA VAL A 27 8.13 10.70 17.34
C VAL A 27 8.88 9.38 17.54
N PRO A 28 9.99 9.07 16.82
CA PRO A 28 10.71 7.82 17.01
C PRO A 28 11.24 7.60 18.43
N SER A 29 11.58 8.68 19.12
CA SER A 29 12.05 8.62 20.52
C SER A 29 10.92 8.33 21.51
N ALA A 30 9.69 8.71 21.18
CA ALA A 30 8.50 8.48 21.99
C ALA A 30 7.88 7.09 21.81
N ILE A 31 8.15 6.44 20.69
CA ILE A 31 7.66 5.09 20.41
C ILE A 31 8.52 4.08 21.19
N GLN A 32 7.88 3.31 22.09
CA GLN A 32 8.58 2.34 22.93
C GLN A 32 8.84 1.00 22.23
N HIS A 33 7.95 0.59 21.30
CA HIS A 33 8.05 -0.70 20.62
C HIS A 33 8.87 -0.59 19.33
N PRO A 34 9.86 -1.49 19.11
CA PRO A 34 10.69 -1.49 17.89
C PRO A 34 9.85 -1.56 16.60
N GLU A 35 8.80 -2.39 16.59
CA GLU A 35 7.88 -2.51 15.45
C GLU A 35 7.18 -1.17 15.15
N GLY A 36 6.79 -0.44 16.20
CA GLY A 36 6.20 0.89 16.04
C GLY A 36 7.17 1.91 15.45
N LYS A 37 8.46 1.86 15.84
CA LYS A 37 9.51 2.70 15.25
C LYS A 37 9.72 2.39 13.79
N GLN A 38 9.74 1.10 13.45
CA GLN A 38 9.87 0.65 12.06
C GLN A 38 8.67 1.13 11.22
N ILE A 39 7.44 0.95 11.70
CA ILE A 39 6.23 1.44 11.03
C ILE A 39 6.28 2.97 10.85
N PHE A 40 6.71 3.70 11.87
CA PHE A 40 6.87 5.15 11.77
C PHE A 40 7.90 5.54 10.71
N ALA A 41 9.07 4.91 10.72
CA ALA A 41 10.13 5.17 9.74
C ALA A 41 9.65 4.86 8.31
N GLU A 42 8.92 3.76 8.12
CA GLU A 42 8.40 3.31 6.83
C GLU A 42 7.23 4.17 6.32
N GLN A 43 6.40 4.71 7.22
CA GLN A 43 5.13 5.35 6.86
C GLN A 43 5.14 6.88 6.98
N MET A 44 5.96 7.45 7.87
CA MET A 44 5.84 8.84 8.27
C MET A 44 7.10 9.67 8.05
N ALA A 45 8.28 9.06 8.02
CA ALA A 45 9.54 9.81 7.97
C ALA A 45 9.97 10.24 6.56
N GLY A 46 9.16 9.96 5.53
CA GLY A 46 9.50 10.31 4.14
C GLY A 46 10.77 9.64 3.61
N ALA A 47 11.42 8.81 4.42
CA ALA A 47 12.46 7.93 3.96
C ALA A 47 11.80 6.93 2.99
N THR A 48 12.20 6.93 1.75
CA THR A 48 11.90 5.81 0.86
C THR A 48 12.36 4.57 1.62
N PRO A 49 11.45 3.67 2.02
CA PRO A 49 11.90 2.50 2.77
C PRO A 49 12.91 1.79 1.88
N ALA A 50 14.10 1.55 2.38
CA ALA A 50 15.16 0.86 1.63
C ALA A 50 14.68 -0.49 1.04
N LYS A 51 13.48 -0.94 1.42
CA LYS A 51 12.86 -2.20 1.02
C LYS A 51 11.33 -2.08 0.98
N GLY A 52 10.79 -1.24 0.10
CA GLY A 52 9.34 -1.04 -0.03
C GLY A 52 8.54 -2.33 -0.24
N PHE A 53 9.10 -3.30 -0.96
CA PHE A 53 8.52 -4.62 -1.16
C PHE A 53 9.15 -5.71 -0.27
N GLY A 54 10.17 -5.39 0.52
CA GLY A 54 10.90 -6.35 1.33
C GLY A 54 11.83 -7.25 0.52
N GLU A 55 12.22 -8.36 1.10
CA GLU A 55 13.08 -9.39 0.48
C GLU A 55 12.40 -10.75 0.53
N LEU A 56 12.69 -11.60 -0.44
CA LEU A 56 12.26 -13.00 -0.38
C LEU A 56 12.82 -13.67 0.89
N PRO A 57 12.04 -14.56 1.54
CA PRO A 57 12.50 -15.29 2.71
C PRO A 57 13.81 -16.05 2.41
N GLN A 58 14.67 -16.13 3.40
CA GLN A 58 15.94 -16.83 3.27
C GLN A 58 15.76 -18.25 2.74
N GLY A 59 16.50 -18.57 1.68
CA GLY A 59 16.45 -19.87 1.01
C GLY A 59 15.41 -20.01 -0.09
N LEU A 60 14.48 -19.07 -0.22
CA LEU A 60 13.57 -19.00 -1.39
C LEU A 60 14.30 -18.29 -2.53
N SER A 61 14.58 -19.01 -3.61
CA SER A 61 15.23 -18.42 -4.79
C SER A 61 14.23 -17.65 -5.66
N GLU A 62 14.69 -16.60 -6.35
CA GLU A 62 13.87 -15.87 -7.34
C GLU A 62 13.27 -16.81 -8.37
N LYS A 63 14.06 -17.76 -8.87
CA LYS A 63 13.59 -18.75 -9.86
C LYS A 63 12.39 -19.56 -9.35
N GLN A 64 12.42 -20.03 -8.11
CA GLN A 64 11.28 -20.75 -7.51
C GLN A 64 10.08 -19.84 -7.34
N TRP A 65 10.32 -18.61 -6.90
CA TRP A 65 9.27 -17.63 -6.68
C TRP A 65 8.55 -17.25 -7.98
N ILE A 66 9.28 -16.81 -9.01
CA ILE A 66 8.69 -16.37 -10.28
C ILE A 66 8.01 -17.52 -11.03
N ALA A 67 8.58 -18.74 -10.98
CA ALA A 67 7.96 -19.90 -11.60
C ALA A 67 6.58 -20.22 -11.04
N TRP A 68 6.31 -19.82 -9.80
CA TRP A 68 4.98 -19.99 -9.21
C TRP A 68 4.11 -18.73 -9.37
N VAL A 69 4.62 -17.52 -9.06
CA VAL A 69 3.79 -16.31 -9.01
C VAL A 69 3.43 -15.79 -10.41
N ALA A 70 4.33 -15.92 -11.37
CA ALA A 70 4.18 -15.43 -12.74
C ALA A 70 4.73 -16.43 -13.77
N PRO A 71 4.16 -17.64 -13.87
CA PRO A 71 4.74 -18.76 -14.66
C PRO A 71 4.79 -18.50 -16.17
N ASN A 72 4.07 -17.51 -16.67
CA ASN A 72 4.01 -17.19 -18.10
C ASN A 72 4.93 -16.01 -18.48
N GLU A 73 5.60 -15.38 -17.49
CA GLU A 73 6.55 -14.30 -17.79
C GLU A 73 7.95 -14.86 -18.06
N ASP A 74 8.66 -14.19 -18.96
CA ASP A 74 10.07 -14.48 -19.24
C ASP A 74 10.93 -13.99 -18.06
N PRO A 75 11.71 -14.87 -17.40
CA PRO A 75 12.62 -14.48 -16.33
C PRO A 75 13.61 -13.37 -16.71
N ASP A 76 13.99 -13.26 -17.98
CA ASP A 76 14.89 -12.22 -18.44
C ASP A 76 14.28 -10.81 -18.35
N ASN A 77 12.95 -10.72 -18.31
CA ASN A 77 12.20 -9.47 -18.18
C ASN A 77 11.97 -9.05 -16.72
N LEU A 78 12.46 -9.84 -15.77
CA LEU A 78 12.30 -9.53 -14.34
C LEU A 78 13.03 -8.24 -13.97
N ILE A 79 12.34 -7.33 -13.28
CA ILE A 79 12.90 -6.10 -12.72
C ILE A 79 13.30 -6.34 -11.27
N LEU A 80 12.35 -6.80 -10.44
CA LEU A 80 12.60 -7.08 -9.02
C LEU A 80 11.60 -8.10 -8.45
N THR A 81 12.00 -8.71 -7.34
CA THR A 81 11.15 -9.50 -6.47
C THR A 81 11.22 -8.97 -5.04
N GLY A 82 10.22 -9.27 -4.24
CA GLY A 82 10.23 -8.93 -2.82
C GLY A 82 9.13 -9.68 -2.08
N ALA A 83 9.25 -9.76 -0.76
CA ALA A 83 8.20 -10.29 0.10
C ALA A 83 8.32 -9.71 1.51
N LYS A 84 7.18 -9.60 2.19
CA LYS A 84 7.08 -9.23 3.60
C LYS A 84 6.22 -10.24 4.35
N SER A 85 6.56 -10.51 5.61
CA SER A 85 5.71 -11.34 6.47
C SER A 85 4.35 -10.69 6.69
N TRP A 86 3.29 -11.51 6.70
CA TRP A 86 1.92 -11.03 6.84
C TRP A 86 1.15 -11.83 7.89
N GLY A 87 0.66 -11.14 8.89
CA GLY A 87 0.00 -11.77 10.02
C GLY A 87 0.95 -12.54 10.94
N LYS A 88 0.41 -13.46 11.73
CA LYS A 88 1.18 -14.21 12.74
C LYS A 88 1.50 -15.65 12.34
N ASP A 89 1.00 -16.12 11.18
CA ASP A 89 0.97 -17.54 10.82
C ASP A 89 2.09 -17.95 9.84
N GLY A 90 3.21 -17.22 9.81
CA GLY A 90 4.31 -17.50 8.89
C GLY A 90 3.95 -17.35 7.41
N LYS A 91 2.93 -16.57 7.13
CA LYS A 91 2.54 -16.19 5.77
C LYS A 91 3.32 -14.99 5.28
N TYR A 92 3.48 -14.92 3.97
CA TYR A 92 4.12 -13.82 3.27
C TYR A 92 3.22 -13.28 2.17
N ILE A 93 3.30 -11.99 1.94
CA ILE A 93 2.88 -11.36 0.69
C ILE A 93 4.14 -11.11 -0.10
N GLY A 94 4.20 -11.65 -1.32
CA GLY A 94 5.33 -11.43 -2.22
C GLY A 94 4.90 -10.82 -3.53
N ILE A 95 5.86 -10.18 -4.19
CA ILE A 95 5.70 -9.55 -5.49
C ILE A 95 6.75 -10.04 -6.49
N ALA A 96 6.40 -9.92 -7.78
CA ALA A 96 7.35 -9.96 -8.88
C ALA A 96 6.96 -8.90 -9.92
N CYS A 97 7.90 -8.05 -10.29
CA CYS A 97 7.72 -6.98 -11.27
C CYS A 97 8.48 -7.30 -12.55
N PHE A 98 7.80 -7.24 -13.69
CA PHE A 98 8.37 -7.55 -15.01
C PHE A 98 8.14 -6.40 -15.99
N ALA A 99 9.15 -6.13 -16.80
CA ALA A 99 9.02 -5.31 -18.00
C ALA A 99 8.40 -6.10 -19.16
N ASP A 100 8.11 -5.40 -20.25
CA ASP A 100 7.60 -6.05 -21.48
C ASP A 100 8.69 -6.82 -22.24
N ASN A 101 9.95 -6.40 -22.10
CA ASN A 101 11.10 -7.03 -22.69
C ASN A 101 12.36 -6.82 -21.85
N LYS A 102 13.42 -7.54 -22.18
CA LYS A 102 14.71 -7.51 -21.46
C LYS A 102 15.38 -6.14 -21.45
N ALA A 103 15.34 -5.40 -22.54
CA ALA A 103 15.98 -4.08 -22.62
C ALA A 103 15.30 -3.08 -21.67
N ASP A 104 13.98 -3.08 -21.61
CA ASP A 104 13.21 -2.27 -20.67
C ASP A 104 13.47 -2.72 -19.21
N ALA A 105 13.62 -4.04 -18.96
CA ALA A 105 13.95 -4.55 -17.63
C ALA A 105 15.35 -4.08 -17.17
N GLU A 106 16.35 -4.15 -18.05
CA GLU A 106 17.70 -3.67 -17.74
C GLU A 106 17.74 -2.17 -17.48
N GLN A 107 16.95 -1.40 -18.21
CA GLN A 107 16.81 0.03 -17.98
C GLN A 107 16.10 0.31 -16.66
N ALA A 108 14.97 -0.34 -16.42
CA ALA A 108 14.19 -0.18 -15.17
C ALA A 108 15.03 -0.50 -13.94
N LYS A 109 15.83 -1.56 -13.96
CA LYS A 109 16.74 -1.94 -12.85
C LYS A 109 17.71 -0.83 -12.43
N LYS A 110 18.14 0.02 -13.36
CA LYS A 110 19.06 1.14 -13.07
C LYS A 110 18.41 2.25 -12.24
N TYR A 111 17.09 2.38 -12.32
CA TYR A 111 16.33 3.47 -11.71
C TYR A 111 15.25 2.98 -10.74
N ALA A 112 15.09 1.68 -10.57
CA ALA A 112 13.97 1.09 -9.82
C ALA A 112 13.98 1.43 -8.32
N ASP A 113 15.14 1.69 -7.73
CA ASP A 113 15.30 2.01 -6.29
C ASP A 113 14.34 1.19 -5.39
N ASN A 114 14.30 -0.14 -5.61
CA ASN A 114 13.39 -1.10 -4.98
C ASN A 114 11.88 -0.84 -5.23
N THR A 115 11.54 -0.14 -6.30
CA THR A 115 10.17 0.07 -6.78
C THR A 115 9.92 -0.70 -8.06
N CYS A 116 8.64 -0.92 -8.41
CA CYS A 116 8.24 -1.37 -9.74
C CYS A 116 7.89 -0.11 -10.55
N PRO A 117 8.85 0.45 -11.32
CA PRO A 117 8.69 1.74 -11.96
C PRO A 117 7.73 1.66 -13.15
N GLU A 118 7.37 2.81 -13.71
CA GLU A 118 6.72 2.84 -15.01
C GLU A 118 7.67 2.34 -16.10
N ASN A 119 7.11 1.86 -17.20
CA ASN A 119 7.86 1.52 -18.39
C ASN A 119 8.19 2.79 -19.14
N TYR A 120 9.47 3.15 -19.19
CA TYR A 120 9.96 4.36 -19.84
C TYR A 120 9.66 4.43 -21.35
N SER A 121 9.47 3.27 -21.99
CA SER A 121 9.20 3.21 -23.43
C SER A 121 7.76 3.59 -23.79
N ASN A 122 6.80 3.41 -22.88
CA ASN A 122 5.39 3.62 -23.18
C ASN A 122 4.59 4.36 -22.08
N GLY A 123 5.23 4.74 -20.96
CA GLY A 123 4.59 5.47 -19.85
C GLY A 123 3.52 4.67 -19.10
N ARG A 124 3.54 3.33 -19.18
CA ARG A 124 2.58 2.46 -18.49
C ARG A 124 3.25 1.75 -17.33
N ALA A 125 2.44 1.29 -16.37
CA ALA A 125 2.96 0.46 -15.30
C ALA A 125 3.57 -0.83 -15.86
N ASN A 126 4.74 -1.18 -15.36
CA ASN A 126 5.30 -2.51 -15.51
C ASN A 126 4.38 -3.55 -14.86
N LYS A 127 4.51 -4.81 -15.25
CA LYS A 127 3.65 -5.90 -14.81
C LYS A 127 3.99 -6.31 -13.39
N LEU A 128 3.14 -5.97 -12.42
CA LEU A 128 3.29 -6.40 -11.03
C LEU A 128 2.38 -7.57 -10.71
N TYR A 129 2.97 -8.69 -10.30
CA TYR A 129 2.26 -9.89 -9.82
C TYR A 129 2.33 -9.99 -8.30
N LEU A 130 1.27 -10.49 -7.68
CA LEU A 130 1.17 -10.75 -6.26
C LEU A 130 1.02 -12.23 -5.98
N GLY A 131 1.60 -12.67 -4.86
CA GLY A 131 1.38 -14.00 -4.31
C GLY A 131 1.33 -13.99 -2.79
N VAL A 132 0.45 -14.80 -2.24
CA VAL A 132 0.37 -15.11 -0.81
C VAL A 132 0.79 -16.55 -0.61
N PHE A 133 1.76 -16.77 0.25
CA PHE A 133 2.34 -18.09 0.48
C PHE A 133 2.82 -18.25 1.93
N SER A 134 3.03 -19.49 2.37
CA SER A 134 3.86 -19.76 3.53
C SER A 134 5.19 -20.38 3.10
N TRP A 135 6.23 -20.13 3.89
CA TRP A 135 7.57 -20.60 3.63
C TRP A 135 8.12 -21.36 4.82
N GLN A 136 8.51 -22.62 4.57
CA GLN A 136 9.26 -23.46 5.51
C GLN A 136 10.39 -24.10 4.72
N ASN A 137 11.58 -23.50 4.77
CA ASN A 137 12.73 -23.88 3.96
C ASN A 137 12.95 -25.42 3.94
N PRO A 138 12.96 -26.07 2.77
CA PRO A 138 12.94 -25.47 1.42
C PRO A 138 11.55 -25.44 0.75
N GLN A 139 10.46 -25.54 1.50
CA GLN A 139 9.13 -25.73 0.96
C GLN A 139 8.33 -24.41 0.87
N LEU A 140 7.97 -24.02 -0.36
CA LEU A 140 6.99 -22.99 -0.65
C LEU A 140 5.60 -23.63 -0.71
N THR A 141 4.67 -23.17 0.14
CA THR A 141 3.27 -23.60 0.11
C THR A 141 2.41 -22.46 -0.44
N PRO A 142 1.87 -22.61 -1.66
CA PRO A 142 0.97 -21.64 -2.27
C PRO A 142 -0.33 -21.44 -1.47
N ILE A 143 -0.81 -20.20 -1.38
CA ILE A 143 -2.11 -19.87 -0.79
C ILE A 143 -3.00 -19.20 -1.82
N ALA A 144 -2.52 -18.10 -2.44
CA ALA A 144 -3.23 -17.36 -3.46
C ALA A 144 -2.26 -16.59 -4.35
N ARG A 145 -2.61 -16.36 -5.60
CA ARG A 145 -1.84 -15.46 -6.48
C ARG A 145 -2.75 -14.66 -7.39
N SER A 146 -2.24 -13.57 -7.92
CA SER A 146 -2.88 -12.85 -9.01
C SER A 146 -2.76 -13.66 -10.31
N GLU A 147 -3.86 -13.80 -11.05
CA GLU A 147 -3.86 -14.50 -12.34
C GLU A 147 -3.28 -13.64 -13.46
N LYS A 148 -3.32 -12.33 -13.28
CA LYS A 148 -2.84 -11.31 -14.22
C LYS A 148 -2.04 -10.24 -13.46
N PRO A 149 -1.24 -9.42 -14.12
CA PRO A 149 -0.62 -8.24 -13.51
C PRO A 149 -1.68 -7.30 -12.91
N LEU A 150 -1.35 -6.61 -11.83
CA LEU A 150 -2.28 -5.74 -11.10
C LEU A 150 -2.88 -4.64 -11.99
N ASN A 151 -2.07 -4.03 -12.83
CA ASN A 151 -2.48 -2.97 -13.76
C ASN A 151 -3.46 -3.43 -14.85
N GLN A 152 -3.72 -4.76 -14.95
CA GLN A 152 -4.65 -5.34 -15.91
C GLN A 152 -5.84 -6.05 -15.24
N LEU A 153 -5.91 -6.00 -13.90
CA LEU A 153 -6.85 -6.85 -13.15
C LEU A 153 -8.28 -6.36 -13.15
N SER A 154 -8.57 -5.10 -13.43
CA SER A 154 -9.92 -4.63 -13.28
C SER A 154 -10.44 -3.90 -14.51
N GLU A 155 -11.52 -4.39 -15.08
CA GLU A 155 -12.39 -3.65 -15.99
C GLU A 155 -12.86 -2.32 -15.35
N TRP A 156 -12.88 -2.26 -14.03
CA TRP A 156 -13.22 -1.08 -13.26
C TRP A 156 -12.22 0.05 -13.45
N ASN A 157 -10.91 -0.22 -13.41
CA ASN A 157 -9.91 0.81 -13.68
C ASN A 157 -10.09 1.39 -15.09
N LYS A 158 -10.43 0.53 -16.06
CA LYS A 158 -10.70 0.97 -17.44
C LYS A 158 -12.01 1.76 -17.58
N ALA A 159 -13.03 1.42 -16.82
CA ALA A 159 -14.29 2.15 -16.82
C ALA A 159 -14.13 3.50 -16.12
N ALA A 160 -13.40 3.53 -15.02
CA ALA A 160 -13.09 4.73 -14.27
C ALA A 160 -12.24 5.74 -15.08
N GLU A 161 -11.28 5.25 -15.88
CA GLU A 161 -10.52 6.09 -16.83
C GLU A 161 -11.41 6.86 -17.82
N LYS A 162 -12.57 6.29 -18.18
CA LYS A 162 -13.46 6.87 -19.20
C LYS A 162 -14.50 7.84 -18.66
N GLU A 163 -14.84 7.70 -17.38
CA GLU A 163 -16.04 8.35 -16.82
C GLU A 163 -15.74 9.36 -15.72
N SER A 164 -14.50 9.45 -15.26
CA SER A 164 -14.18 10.23 -14.06
C SER A 164 -13.01 11.18 -14.29
N ASP A 165 -13.25 12.47 -14.05
CA ASP A 165 -12.19 13.44 -13.78
C ASP A 165 -11.59 13.22 -12.36
N ASP A 166 -12.01 12.15 -11.66
CA ASP A 166 -11.50 11.80 -10.34
C ASP A 166 -10.18 11.08 -10.47
N GLU A 167 -9.11 11.80 -10.19
CA GLU A 167 -7.73 11.33 -10.24
C GLU A 167 -7.45 10.14 -9.30
N SER A 168 -8.32 9.89 -8.31
CA SER A 168 -8.20 8.74 -7.41
C SER A 168 -8.42 7.38 -8.08
N VAL A 169 -8.93 7.35 -9.29
CA VAL A 169 -9.29 6.14 -10.03
C VAL A 169 -8.46 5.89 -11.29
N ARG A 170 -7.45 6.71 -11.54
CA ARG A 170 -6.51 6.48 -12.65
C ARG A 170 -5.70 5.20 -12.45
N PRO A 171 -5.31 4.49 -13.53
CA PRO A 171 -4.37 3.37 -13.43
C PRO A 171 -3.05 3.84 -12.85
N LEU A 172 -2.46 2.99 -12.03
CA LEU A 172 -1.14 3.29 -11.48
C LEU A 172 -0.08 3.19 -12.58
N ALA A 173 0.84 4.13 -12.59
CA ALA A 173 2.00 4.13 -13.49
C ALA A 173 3.18 3.36 -12.88
N TYR A 174 3.26 3.31 -11.55
CA TYR A 174 4.32 2.62 -10.82
C TYR A 174 3.80 2.10 -9.47
N TYR A 175 4.55 1.15 -8.87
CA TYR A 175 4.27 0.62 -7.53
C TYR A 175 5.49 0.78 -6.63
N THR A 176 5.26 1.16 -5.36
CA THR A 176 6.33 1.54 -4.44
C THR A 176 6.53 0.58 -3.29
N LYS A 177 5.45 0.04 -2.72
CA LYS A 177 5.56 -0.78 -1.49
C LYS A 177 4.33 -1.63 -1.20
N LEU A 178 4.56 -2.67 -0.38
CA LEU A 178 3.50 -3.37 0.33
C LEU A 178 3.12 -2.58 1.59
N ASP A 179 1.83 -2.35 1.78
CA ASP A 179 1.23 -1.76 2.97
C ASP A 179 0.49 -2.87 3.74
N LEU A 180 1.13 -3.36 4.79
CA LEU A 180 0.65 -4.50 5.57
C LEU A 180 0.03 -4.07 6.91
N ALA A 181 -0.47 -2.83 7.00
CA ALA A 181 -1.29 -2.44 8.12
C ALA A 181 -2.46 -3.43 8.29
N PRO A 182 -2.94 -3.66 9.53
CA PRO A 182 -3.95 -4.70 9.80
C PRO A 182 -5.34 -4.28 9.32
N TYR A 183 -5.53 -4.22 8.01
CA TYR A 183 -6.81 -3.91 7.38
C TYR A 183 -7.80 -5.05 7.57
N ARG A 184 -8.44 -5.11 8.74
CA ARG A 184 -9.49 -6.09 9.02
C ARG A 184 -10.80 -5.63 8.39
N ILE A 185 -11.11 -6.15 7.22
CA ILE A 185 -12.30 -5.76 6.45
C ILE A 185 -13.56 -6.53 6.87
N ALA A 186 -13.41 -7.68 7.52
CA ALA A 186 -14.51 -8.41 8.17
C ALA A 186 -13.95 -9.13 9.42
N PRO A 187 -14.79 -9.73 10.31
CA PRO A 187 -14.32 -10.39 11.54
C PRO A 187 -13.18 -11.36 11.30
N ASP A 188 -13.25 -12.15 10.23
CA ASP A 188 -12.29 -13.19 9.89
C ASP A 188 -11.52 -12.91 8.58
N THR A 189 -11.60 -11.68 8.06
CA THR A 189 -10.99 -11.32 6.78
C THR A 189 -10.03 -10.15 6.95
N LEU A 190 -8.77 -10.41 6.64
CA LEU A 190 -7.75 -9.40 6.51
C LEU A 190 -7.54 -9.06 5.03
N ALA A 191 -7.36 -7.79 4.76
CA ALA A 191 -6.80 -7.30 3.51
C ALA A 191 -5.36 -6.85 3.72
N PHE A 192 -4.62 -6.75 2.64
CA PHE A 192 -3.29 -6.15 2.57
C PHE A 192 -3.26 -5.09 1.47
N GLY A 193 -2.38 -4.12 1.63
CA GLY A 193 -2.26 -3.01 0.70
C GLY A 193 -1.08 -3.14 -0.24
N VAL A 194 -1.24 -2.55 -1.42
CA VAL A 194 -0.17 -2.19 -2.32
C VAL A 194 -0.28 -0.69 -2.56
N ARG A 195 0.84 0.02 -2.44
CA ARG A 195 0.89 1.43 -2.78
C ARG A 195 1.59 1.61 -4.10
N GLY A 196 1.05 2.47 -4.89
CA GLY A 196 1.59 2.90 -6.15
C GLY A 196 1.12 4.31 -6.45
N GLY A 197 1.43 4.81 -7.62
CA GLY A 197 1.05 6.17 -7.96
C GLY A 197 1.18 6.45 -9.43
N TYR A 198 0.96 7.69 -9.74
CA TYR A 198 1.24 8.29 -11.02
C TYR A 198 1.67 9.74 -10.79
N SER A 199 2.30 10.31 -11.79
CA SER A 199 2.73 11.71 -11.76
C SER A 199 2.40 12.37 -13.08
N ASP A 200 2.02 13.63 -13.01
CA ASP A 200 1.89 14.51 -14.16
C ASP A 200 2.99 15.56 -14.10
N ALA A 201 3.64 15.81 -15.23
CA ALA A 201 4.63 16.87 -15.37
C ALA A 201 4.30 17.72 -16.59
N TYR A 202 4.36 19.02 -16.42
CA TYR A 202 4.12 19.99 -17.46
C TYR A 202 5.07 21.18 -17.35
N SER A 203 5.13 22.02 -18.36
CA SER A 203 6.00 23.19 -18.37
C SER A 203 5.58 24.18 -17.26
N GLY A 204 6.37 24.19 -16.18
CA GLY A 204 6.16 25.05 -15.02
C GLY A 204 5.46 24.39 -13.83
N GLY A 205 5.42 23.08 -13.77
CA GLY A 205 4.90 22.39 -12.60
C GLY A 205 4.76 20.88 -12.73
N GLY A 206 4.14 20.28 -11.74
CA GLY A 206 3.86 18.84 -11.71
C GLY A 206 2.95 18.46 -10.57
N ALA A 207 2.50 17.23 -10.61
CA ALA A 207 1.69 16.65 -9.55
C ALA A 207 2.10 15.20 -9.29
N PHE A 208 1.98 14.78 -8.03
CA PHE A 208 2.23 13.41 -7.57
C PHE A 208 1.00 12.89 -6.85
N TYR A 209 0.65 11.65 -7.17
CA TYR A 209 -0.49 10.95 -6.63
C TYR A 209 -0.04 9.61 -6.08
N GLU A 210 -0.30 9.34 -4.79
CA GLU A 210 -0.13 8.01 -4.20
C GLU A 210 -1.51 7.41 -3.94
N VAL A 211 -1.71 6.20 -4.42
CA VAL A 211 -2.94 5.43 -4.28
C VAL A 211 -2.65 4.21 -3.40
N LEU A 212 -3.58 3.92 -2.50
CA LEU A 212 -3.62 2.66 -1.76
C LEU A 212 -4.66 1.74 -2.39
N GLU A 213 -4.22 0.59 -2.85
CA GLU A 213 -5.08 -0.50 -3.28
C GLU A 213 -5.10 -1.58 -2.20
N LEU A 214 -6.30 -2.00 -1.76
CA LEU A 214 -6.45 -3.15 -0.85
C LEU A 214 -6.86 -4.38 -1.62
N TYR A 215 -6.24 -5.48 -1.23
CA TYR A 215 -6.48 -6.81 -1.76
C TYR A 215 -6.82 -7.78 -0.65
N THR A 216 -7.66 -8.77 -0.97
CA THR A 216 -7.95 -9.90 -0.08
C THR A 216 -7.91 -11.21 -0.86
N ILE A 217 -7.98 -12.32 -0.14
CA ILE A 217 -8.00 -13.66 -0.71
C ILE A 217 -9.44 -14.16 -0.76
N LYS A 218 -9.88 -14.58 -1.93
CA LYS A 218 -11.15 -15.28 -2.15
C LYS A 218 -10.92 -16.43 -3.11
N ASP A 219 -11.29 -17.66 -2.72
CA ASP A 219 -11.17 -18.87 -3.54
C ASP A 219 -9.76 -19.05 -4.15
N SER A 220 -8.72 -18.87 -3.32
CA SER A 220 -7.31 -18.93 -3.71
C SER A 220 -6.87 -17.89 -4.76
N LYS A 221 -7.68 -16.86 -4.98
CA LYS A 221 -7.38 -15.72 -5.85
C LYS A 221 -7.18 -14.46 -5.03
N ILE A 222 -6.31 -13.61 -5.50
CA ILE A 222 -6.15 -12.25 -4.97
C ILE A 222 -7.10 -11.32 -5.72
N ILE A 223 -7.99 -10.67 -4.99
CA ILE A 223 -8.99 -9.75 -5.55
C ILE A 223 -8.79 -8.35 -4.97
N ASN A 224 -8.90 -7.32 -5.82
CA ASN A 224 -8.92 -5.92 -5.39
C ASN A 224 -10.28 -5.60 -4.77
N VAL A 225 -10.26 -5.05 -3.56
CA VAL A 225 -11.49 -4.68 -2.83
C VAL A 225 -11.63 -3.19 -2.55
N PHE A 226 -10.56 -2.41 -2.74
CA PHE A 226 -10.57 -0.96 -2.56
C PHE A 226 -9.39 -0.35 -3.31
N SER A 227 -9.60 0.84 -3.87
CA SER A 227 -8.54 1.67 -4.45
C SER A 227 -8.92 3.12 -4.25
N ASN A 228 -8.02 3.91 -3.66
CA ASN A 228 -8.25 5.34 -3.50
C ASN A 228 -6.97 6.11 -3.22
N LEU A 229 -7.02 7.42 -3.52
CA LEU A 229 -5.94 8.37 -3.27
C LEU A 229 -5.66 8.50 -1.77
N VAL A 230 -4.38 8.42 -1.39
CA VAL A 230 -3.92 8.59 -0.01
C VAL A 230 -2.92 9.74 0.16
N TYR A 231 -2.34 10.20 -0.95
CA TYR A 231 -1.47 11.37 -0.97
C TYR A 231 -1.58 12.09 -2.32
N TYR A 232 -1.65 13.40 -2.25
CA TYR A 232 -1.60 14.29 -3.40
C TYR A 232 -0.65 15.44 -3.12
N TYR A 233 0.15 15.79 -4.09
CA TYR A 233 0.98 16.99 -4.09
C TYR A 233 0.95 17.59 -5.50
N SER A 234 0.81 18.91 -5.57
CA SER A 234 1.03 19.63 -6.82
C SER A 234 1.80 20.92 -6.58
N ASP A 235 2.60 21.27 -7.56
CA ASP A 235 3.31 22.53 -7.65
C ASP A 235 3.02 23.13 -9.01
N ILE A 236 2.30 24.25 -9.03
CA ILE A 236 1.90 24.97 -10.24
C ILE A 236 2.60 26.33 -10.25
N ALA A 237 3.43 26.55 -11.25
CA ALA A 237 4.08 27.82 -11.43
C ALA A 237 3.05 28.91 -11.80
N GLY A 238 3.03 29.96 -11.00
CA GLY A 238 2.22 31.16 -11.18
C GLY A 238 2.95 32.25 -11.98
N ASP A 239 2.70 33.50 -11.61
CA ASP A 239 3.27 34.67 -12.29
C ASP A 239 4.73 34.90 -11.93
N TRP A 240 5.44 35.61 -12.82
CA TRP A 240 6.78 36.08 -12.56
C TRP A 240 6.77 37.31 -11.68
N ASN A 241 7.64 37.33 -10.66
CA ASN A 241 7.90 38.48 -9.85
C ASN A 241 8.84 39.45 -10.58
N LYS A 242 8.86 40.74 -10.13
CA LYS A 242 9.70 41.76 -10.72
C LYS A 242 11.21 41.53 -10.56
N ASP A 243 11.58 40.71 -9.58
CA ASP A 243 12.96 40.29 -9.29
C ASP A 243 13.45 39.09 -10.10
N GLY A 244 12.59 38.55 -10.99
CA GLY A 244 12.91 37.40 -11.83
C GLY A 244 12.65 36.04 -11.16
N THR A 245 12.13 36.04 -9.94
CA THR A 245 11.62 34.79 -9.31
C THR A 245 10.21 34.49 -9.79
N ARG A 246 9.75 33.23 -9.64
CA ARG A 246 8.43 32.81 -10.02
C ARG A 246 7.62 32.39 -8.80
N GLN A 247 6.35 32.76 -8.79
CA GLN A 247 5.41 32.28 -7.78
C GLN A 247 5.11 30.80 -8.04
N HIS A 248 4.85 30.06 -6.96
CA HIS A 248 4.45 28.66 -7.01
C HIS A 248 3.22 28.47 -6.13
N ASN A 249 2.19 27.89 -6.73
CA ASN A 249 0.98 27.46 -6.01
C ASN A 249 1.13 25.98 -5.65
N ILE A 250 1.39 25.74 -4.36
CA ILE A 250 1.56 24.39 -3.84
C ILE A 250 0.27 23.93 -3.17
N SER A 251 -0.19 22.75 -3.55
CA SER A 251 -1.30 22.06 -2.90
C SER A 251 -0.83 20.70 -2.42
N GLU A 252 -1.23 20.32 -1.22
CA GLU A 252 -0.93 19.01 -0.65
C GLU A 252 -2.16 18.48 0.07
N SER A 253 -2.40 17.16 -0.03
CA SER A 253 -3.42 16.46 0.74
C SER A 253 -2.90 15.10 1.18
N LYS A 254 -3.11 14.79 2.46
CA LYS A 254 -2.73 13.50 3.06
C LYS A 254 -3.95 12.85 3.67
N TYR A 255 -4.14 11.57 3.38
CA TYR A 255 -5.30 10.83 3.86
C TYR A 255 -4.86 9.60 4.65
N ILE A 256 -5.64 9.24 5.65
CA ILE A 256 -5.56 7.96 6.35
C ILE A 256 -6.84 7.18 6.13
N LEU A 257 -6.71 5.85 6.11
CA LEU A 257 -7.84 4.94 6.04
C LEU A 257 -8.11 4.36 7.42
N LYS A 258 -9.34 4.50 7.91
CA LYS A 258 -9.80 3.97 9.19
C LYS A 258 -10.82 2.86 8.96
N MET A 259 -10.70 1.77 9.72
CA MET A 259 -11.74 0.75 9.83
C MET A 259 -12.79 1.22 10.83
N ARG A 260 -14.06 1.30 10.43
CA ARG A 260 -15.17 1.66 11.32
C ARG A 260 -15.73 0.42 12.02
N SER A 261 -16.42 0.61 13.13
CA SER A 261 -17.18 -0.49 13.78
C SER A 261 -18.48 -0.82 13.04
N ALA A 262 -19.03 0.14 12.28
CA ALA A 262 -20.19 -0.07 11.42
C ALA A 262 -19.87 -1.07 10.30
N LYS A 263 -20.89 -1.82 9.88
CA LYS A 263 -20.75 -2.84 8.84
C LYS A 263 -21.85 -2.71 7.79
N THR A 264 -21.46 -2.94 6.55
CA THR A 264 -22.37 -3.10 5.42
C THR A 264 -22.15 -4.49 4.82
N HIS A 265 -23.19 -5.30 4.71
CA HIS A 265 -23.14 -6.68 4.22
C HIS A 265 -22.07 -7.56 4.92
N GLY A 266 -21.87 -7.35 6.23
CA GLY A 266 -20.88 -8.09 7.04
C GLY A 266 -19.44 -7.56 7.00
N PHE A 267 -19.13 -6.62 6.10
CA PHE A 267 -17.83 -5.96 6.00
C PHE A 267 -17.83 -4.65 6.78
N TYR A 268 -16.73 -4.36 7.47
CA TYR A 268 -16.52 -3.08 8.16
C TYR A 268 -16.45 -1.95 7.17
N ASP A 269 -17.18 -0.86 7.42
CA ASP A 269 -17.10 0.33 6.58
C ASP A 269 -15.71 0.97 6.69
N LEU A 270 -15.21 1.53 5.59
CA LEU A 270 -13.95 2.25 5.54
C LEU A 270 -14.21 3.75 5.59
N GLU A 271 -13.37 4.49 6.29
CA GLU A 271 -13.40 5.95 6.31
C GLU A 271 -12.05 6.50 5.89
N ARG A 272 -11.99 7.20 4.75
CA ARG A 272 -10.83 7.97 4.34
C ARG A 272 -10.94 9.38 4.94
N VAL A 273 -9.95 9.79 5.72
CA VAL A 273 -9.93 11.08 6.42
C VAL A 273 -8.76 11.92 5.90
N ASN A 274 -9.07 13.13 5.45
CA ASN A 274 -8.05 14.14 5.14
C ASN A 274 -7.39 14.63 6.43
N LEU A 275 -6.07 14.63 6.50
CA LEU A 275 -5.34 15.02 7.70
C LEU A 275 -5.28 16.54 7.90
N GLN A 276 -5.44 17.33 6.83
CA GLN A 276 -5.40 18.79 6.88
C GLN A 276 -6.74 19.38 7.37
N ASP A 277 -7.81 19.15 6.63
CA ASP A 277 -9.13 19.78 6.87
C ASP A 277 -10.09 18.89 7.67
N LYS A 278 -9.71 17.65 7.96
CA LYS A 278 -10.51 16.64 8.68
C LYS A 278 -11.78 16.21 7.96
N SER A 279 -11.96 16.58 6.72
CA SER A 279 -13.04 16.03 5.89
C SER A 279 -12.88 14.52 5.77
N SER A 280 -13.99 13.81 5.61
CA SER A 280 -13.95 12.36 5.48
C SER A 280 -14.98 11.84 4.46
N GLN A 281 -14.66 10.70 3.87
CA GLN A 281 -15.51 9.95 2.98
C GLN A 281 -15.64 8.52 3.48
N ILE A 282 -16.88 8.02 3.50
CA ILE A 282 -17.18 6.66 3.94
C ILE A 282 -17.40 5.79 2.71
N PHE A 283 -16.70 4.65 2.69
CA PHE A 283 -16.85 3.62 1.68
C PHE A 283 -17.52 2.40 2.30
N ARG A 284 -18.52 1.85 1.61
CA ARG A 284 -19.30 0.71 2.05
C ARG A 284 -19.11 -0.46 1.10
N TRP A 285 -19.26 -1.67 1.62
CA TRP A 285 -19.19 -2.85 0.76
C TRP A 285 -20.37 -2.90 -0.20
N SER A 286 -20.07 -3.05 -1.47
CA SER A 286 -21.04 -3.29 -2.53
C SER A 286 -21.02 -4.77 -2.93
N GLU A 287 -22.15 -5.46 -2.73
CA GLU A 287 -22.28 -6.87 -3.14
C GLU A 287 -22.21 -7.03 -4.66
N SER A 288 -22.80 -6.10 -5.40
CA SER A 288 -22.80 -6.15 -6.87
C SER A 288 -21.40 -5.96 -7.47
N LEU A 289 -20.59 -5.09 -6.85
CA LEU A 289 -19.22 -4.82 -7.30
C LEU A 289 -18.18 -5.72 -6.62
N GLN A 290 -18.54 -6.44 -5.56
CA GLN A 290 -17.63 -7.23 -4.70
C GLN A 290 -16.43 -6.39 -4.19
N ARG A 291 -16.68 -5.11 -3.87
CA ARG A 291 -15.69 -4.15 -3.41
C ARG A 291 -16.32 -2.98 -2.66
N TYR A 292 -15.48 -2.16 -2.06
CA TYR A 292 -15.91 -0.91 -1.43
C TYR A 292 -16.24 0.15 -2.48
N ALA A 293 -17.35 0.85 -2.26
CA ALA A 293 -17.80 2.01 -3.03
C ALA A 293 -18.21 3.15 -2.08
N PRO A 294 -18.20 4.42 -2.52
CA PRO A 294 -18.66 5.59 -1.76
C PRO A 294 -20.10 5.49 -1.28
#